data_7a77744360b9e9e780163396845eee6d
#
_entry.id   7a77744360b9e9e780163396845eee6d
#
_cell.length_a   1.000
_cell.length_b   1.000
_cell.length_c   1.000
_cell.angle_alpha   90.00
_cell.angle_beta   90.00
_cell.angle_gamma   90.00
#
_symmetry.space_group_name_H-M   'P 1'
#
loop_
_entity.id
_entity.type
_entity.pdbx_description
1 polymer ?
#
loop_
_entity_poly.entity_id
_entity_poly.type
_entity_poly.pdbx_seq_one_letter_code
_entity_poly.pdbx_strand_id
1 'polypeptide(L)'
;MTTKPAPARRRYDNTLRRERAAQTRTRIVAAGGELLQGSSIRDWDALTIRAVAERAGVNQRTVYRHFANERTLRNAVMQHLEVSAGVDLSTVQLDDVADIAARVLRFVSSYPMDPRPPLDPTLAATNQRQHDALLAAVSDEAPSWSESERVLAAAMFDALWKVETYERLVGEWALDPEQAISGITWVIGLVEEAVREGRRPATRRRDTGHD
;
A
#
# COMPACT_ATOMS: atom_id res chain seq x y z
N MET A 1 71.77 -17.11 19.21
CA MET A 1 70.93 -16.19 18.44
C MET A 1 69.52 -16.74 18.44
N THR A 2 68.63 -16.19 19.27
CA THR A 2 67.27 -16.68 19.46
C THR A 2 66.35 -15.78 18.70
N THR A 3 65.75 -16.29 17.58
CA THR A 3 64.87 -15.54 16.72
C THR A 3 63.49 -15.47 17.37
N LYS A 4 63.05 -14.26 17.75
CA LYS A 4 61.71 -13.98 18.31
C LYS A 4 60.66 -14.17 17.24
N PRO A 5 59.58 -14.99 17.44
CA PRO A 5 58.54 -15.16 16.44
C PRO A 5 57.76 -13.87 16.28
N ALA A 6 57.47 -13.49 15.03
CA ALA A 6 56.68 -12.33 14.67
C ALA A 6 55.22 -12.50 15.16
N PRO A 7 54.56 -11.44 15.66
CA PRO A 7 53.19 -11.53 16.15
C PRO A 7 52.25 -11.84 14.99
N ALA A 8 51.44 -12.90 15.17
CA ALA A 8 50.37 -13.28 14.23
C ALA A 8 49.41 -12.10 14.05
N ARG A 9 49.30 -11.55 12.84
CA ARG A 9 48.28 -10.58 12.47
C ARG A 9 46.90 -11.19 12.74
N ARG A 10 46.18 -10.70 13.78
CA ARG A 10 44.78 -11.03 14.01
C ARG A 10 44.03 -10.77 12.71
N ARG A 11 43.52 -11.82 12.09
CA ARG A 11 42.51 -11.71 11.00
C ARG A 11 41.36 -10.91 11.58
N TYR A 12 41.25 -9.62 11.20
CA TYR A 12 40.18 -8.73 11.59
C TYR A 12 38.88 -9.32 11.05
N ASP A 13 38.00 -9.74 11.94
CA ASP A 13 36.78 -10.48 11.57
C ASP A 13 35.79 -9.53 10.87
N ASN A 14 35.87 -9.51 9.52
CA ASN A 14 35.01 -8.71 8.67
C ASN A 14 33.54 -9.15 8.77
N THR A 15 33.25 -10.35 9.27
CA THR A 15 31.90 -10.92 9.39
C THR A 15 31.10 -10.18 10.43
N LEU A 16 31.61 -10.03 11.65
CA LEU A 16 30.96 -9.28 12.74
C LEU A 16 30.68 -7.81 12.35
N ARG A 17 31.60 -7.21 11.60
CA ARG A 17 31.42 -5.82 11.14
C ARG A 17 30.30 -5.72 10.10
N ARG A 18 30.20 -6.69 9.18
CA ARG A 18 29.13 -6.77 8.19
C ARG A 18 27.78 -7.02 8.85
N GLU A 19 27.71 -7.91 9.81
CA GLU A 19 26.50 -8.21 10.58
C GLU A 19 25.99 -6.98 11.33
N ARG A 20 26.86 -6.26 12.05
CA ARG A 20 26.52 -5.01 12.74
C ARG A 20 26.04 -3.92 11.77
N ALA A 21 26.66 -3.83 10.60
CA ALA A 21 26.23 -2.90 9.56
C ALA A 21 24.84 -3.27 9.01
N ALA A 22 24.58 -4.56 8.77
CA ALA A 22 23.28 -5.06 8.34
C ALA A 22 22.20 -4.78 9.39
N GLN A 23 22.47 -5.10 10.66
CA GLN A 23 21.54 -4.81 11.78
C GLN A 23 21.23 -3.30 11.90
N THR A 24 22.26 -2.45 11.74
CA THR A 24 22.07 -1.00 11.77
C THR A 24 21.21 -0.54 10.61
N ARG A 25 21.43 -1.09 9.40
CA ARG A 25 20.61 -0.78 8.22
C ARG A 25 19.15 -1.19 8.42
N THR A 26 18.90 -2.39 8.92
CA THR A 26 17.54 -2.89 9.23
C THR A 26 16.86 -1.98 10.26
N ARG A 27 17.55 -1.57 11.33
CA ARG A 27 16.99 -0.67 12.34
C ARG A 27 16.64 0.71 11.77
N ILE A 28 17.47 1.26 10.88
CA ILE A 28 17.18 2.54 10.20
C ILE A 28 15.92 2.43 9.34
N VAL A 29 15.78 1.35 8.57
CA VAL A 29 14.63 1.11 7.70
C VAL A 29 13.35 0.89 8.51
N ALA A 30 13.41 0.10 9.57
CA ALA A 30 12.29 -0.12 10.48
C ALA A 30 11.82 1.19 11.13
N ALA A 31 12.76 2.04 11.59
CA ALA A 31 12.44 3.37 12.13
C ALA A 31 11.73 4.28 11.10
N GLY A 32 12.06 4.16 9.82
CA GLY A 32 11.33 4.83 8.73
C GLY A 32 9.89 4.34 8.61
N GLY A 33 9.67 3.04 8.69
CA GLY A 33 8.33 2.44 8.71
C GLY A 33 7.50 2.91 9.92
N GLU A 34 8.10 2.96 11.11
CA GLU A 34 7.45 3.44 12.33
C GLU A 34 7.05 4.93 12.26
N LEU A 35 7.84 5.77 11.58
CA LEU A 35 7.47 7.18 11.36
C LEU A 35 6.19 7.29 10.55
N LEU A 36 6.04 6.48 9.50
CA LEU A 36 4.82 6.47 8.70
C LEU A 36 3.61 5.90 9.47
N GLN A 37 3.81 4.99 10.43
CA GLN A 37 2.72 4.52 11.30
C GLN A 37 2.17 5.63 12.21
N GLY A 38 2.96 6.63 12.55
CA GLY A 38 2.55 7.79 13.33
C GLY A 38 1.90 8.91 12.51
N SER A 39 1.97 8.82 11.18
CA SER A 39 1.38 9.75 10.22
C SER A 39 0.58 8.98 9.15
N SER A 40 0.44 9.53 7.95
CA SER A 40 -0.13 8.79 6.82
C SER A 40 0.95 8.00 6.07
N ILE A 41 0.61 6.83 5.55
CA ILE A 41 1.50 6.06 4.66
C ILE A 41 1.93 6.86 3.41
N ARG A 42 1.24 7.93 3.09
CA ARG A 42 1.54 8.84 1.98
C ARG A 42 2.40 10.04 2.39
N ASP A 43 2.65 10.23 3.67
CA ASP A 43 3.44 11.35 4.19
C ASP A 43 4.96 11.08 4.04
N TRP A 44 5.38 11.08 2.77
CA TRP A 44 6.80 10.88 2.42
C TRP A 44 7.69 12.05 2.85
N ASP A 45 7.12 13.21 3.13
CA ASP A 45 7.86 14.39 3.60
C ASP A 45 8.30 14.23 5.04
N ALA A 46 7.61 13.41 5.83
CA ALA A 46 8.04 13.02 7.17
C ALA A 46 9.31 12.14 7.14
N LEU A 47 9.58 11.40 6.03
CA LEU A 47 10.75 10.54 5.88
C LEU A 47 12.01 11.31 5.45
N THR A 48 12.52 12.17 6.34
CA THR A 48 13.82 12.80 6.18
C THR A 48 14.93 11.97 6.84
N ILE A 49 16.17 12.12 6.35
CA ILE A 49 17.33 11.49 7.00
C ILE A 49 17.43 11.88 8.46
N ARG A 50 17.09 13.14 8.81
CA ARG A 50 17.09 13.65 10.19
C ARG A 50 16.10 12.89 11.06
N ALA A 51 14.82 12.83 10.64
CA ALA A 51 13.76 12.21 11.40
C ALA A 51 14.02 10.70 11.61
N VAL A 52 14.46 10.02 10.54
CA VAL A 52 14.80 8.59 10.62
C VAL A 52 16.02 8.34 11.49
N ALA A 53 17.05 9.18 11.46
CA ALA A 53 18.22 9.07 12.34
C ALA A 53 17.86 9.20 13.81
N GLU A 54 17.02 10.19 14.14
CA GLU A 54 16.48 10.43 15.48
C GLU A 54 15.66 9.23 15.98
N ARG A 55 14.71 8.76 15.17
CA ARG A 55 13.88 7.60 15.50
C ARG A 55 14.68 6.30 15.67
N ALA A 56 15.70 6.08 14.83
CA ALA A 56 16.57 4.92 14.88
C ALA A 56 17.62 4.98 16.01
N GLY A 57 17.75 6.11 16.71
CA GLY A 57 18.79 6.32 17.73
C GLY A 57 20.21 6.30 17.15
N VAL A 58 20.40 6.86 15.95
CA VAL A 58 21.71 6.98 15.30
C VAL A 58 21.93 8.43 14.83
N ASN A 59 23.19 8.81 14.55
CA ASN A 59 23.42 10.11 13.94
C ASN A 59 23.18 10.09 12.42
N GLN A 60 22.90 11.24 11.82
CA GLN A 60 22.64 11.39 10.39
C GLN A 60 23.78 10.85 9.52
N ARG A 61 25.04 11.02 9.95
CA ARG A 61 26.22 10.48 9.25
C ARG A 61 26.17 8.95 9.14
N THR A 62 25.59 8.28 10.14
CA THR A 62 25.38 6.82 10.09
C THR A 62 24.34 6.47 9.05
N VAL A 63 23.25 7.24 8.94
CA VAL A 63 22.22 7.03 7.87
C VAL A 63 22.85 7.26 6.50
N TYR A 64 23.58 8.35 6.28
CA TYR A 64 24.28 8.62 5.01
C TYR A 64 25.29 7.54 4.61
N ARG A 65 25.88 6.84 5.57
CA ARG A 65 26.77 5.70 5.26
C ARG A 65 26.02 4.51 4.67
N HIS A 66 24.73 4.34 4.96
CA HIS A 66 23.89 3.26 4.46
C HIS A 66 23.02 3.66 3.27
N PHE A 67 22.67 4.94 3.17
CA PHE A 67 21.78 5.48 2.15
C PHE A 67 22.36 6.79 1.61
N ALA A 68 22.67 6.84 0.33
CA ALA A 68 23.34 7.98 -0.29
C ALA A 68 22.50 9.28 -0.22
N ASN A 69 21.17 9.17 -0.18
CA ASN A 69 20.24 10.27 -0.11
C ASN A 69 18.87 9.80 0.42
N GLU A 70 17.94 10.74 0.63
CA GLU A 70 16.59 10.44 1.10
C GLU A 70 15.81 9.52 0.16
N ARG A 71 15.98 9.66 -1.15
CA ARG A 71 15.31 8.79 -2.12
C ARG A 71 15.69 7.32 -1.94
N THR A 72 16.99 7.02 -1.74
CA THR A 72 17.45 5.64 -1.49
C THR A 72 16.97 5.11 -0.15
N LEU A 73 16.83 5.97 0.85
CA LEU A 73 16.24 5.63 2.14
C LEU A 73 14.74 5.31 1.97
N ARG A 74 13.97 6.20 1.33
CA ARG A 74 12.54 6.02 1.06
C ARG A 74 12.25 4.72 0.31
N ASN A 75 13.03 4.42 -0.73
CA ASN A 75 12.90 3.15 -1.48
C ASN A 75 13.14 1.93 -0.57
N ALA A 76 14.12 1.98 0.31
CA ALA A 76 14.39 0.87 1.23
C ALA A 76 13.29 0.72 2.31
N VAL A 77 12.71 1.83 2.77
CA VAL A 77 11.55 1.81 3.67
C VAL A 77 10.34 1.20 2.95
N MET A 78 10.08 1.58 1.68
CA MET A 78 8.99 1.00 0.89
C MET A 78 9.12 -0.51 0.75
N GLN A 79 10.30 -1.00 0.35
CA GLN A 79 10.58 -2.44 0.28
C GLN A 79 10.36 -3.16 1.63
N HIS A 80 10.72 -2.51 2.73
CA HIS A 80 10.48 -3.06 4.07
C HIS A 80 8.98 -3.15 4.38
N LEU A 81 8.18 -2.15 3.99
CA LEU A 81 6.73 -2.15 4.15
C LEU A 81 6.07 -3.24 3.30
N GLU A 82 6.51 -3.43 2.06
CA GLU A 82 6.08 -4.52 1.17
C GLU A 82 6.30 -5.89 1.82
N VAL A 83 7.52 -6.13 2.30
CA VAL A 83 7.86 -7.37 3.03
C VAL A 83 7.01 -7.52 4.29
N SER A 84 6.78 -6.43 5.05
CA SER A 84 5.95 -6.43 6.26
C SER A 84 4.47 -6.71 5.96
N ALA A 85 4.00 -6.29 4.79
CA ALA A 85 2.67 -6.64 4.26
C ALA A 85 2.59 -8.08 3.72
N GLY A 86 3.70 -8.83 3.72
CA GLY A 86 3.79 -10.16 3.13
C GLY A 86 3.65 -10.17 1.62
N VAL A 87 4.16 -9.14 0.95
CA VAL A 87 4.08 -8.95 -0.50
C VAL A 87 5.44 -9.16 -1.13
N ASP A 88 5.50 -10.03 -2.13
CA ASP A 88 6.62 -10.17 -3.07
C ASP A 88 6.11 -9.88 -4.47
N LEU A 89 6.48 -8.73 -5.02
CA LEU A 89 6.07 -8.33 -6.36
C LEU A 89 6.90 -8.96 -7.48
N SER A 90 7.97 -9.68 -7.16
CA SER A 90 8.87 -10.28 -8.16
C SER A 90 8.29 -11.56 -8.81
N THR A 91 7.32 -12.19 -8.17
CA THR A 91 6.77 -13.50 -8.56
C THR A 91 5.24 -13.52 -8.66
N VAL A 92 4.61 -12.37 -8.88
CA VAL A 92 3.13 -12.24 -8.93
C VAL A 92 2.55 -13.08 -10.07
N GLN A 93 1.63 -13.99 -9.73
CA GLN A 93 0.79 -14.70 -10.68
C GLN A 93 -0.62 -14.11 -10.68
N LEU A 94 -1.38 -14.34 -11.75
CA LEU A 94 -2.75 -13.81 -11.86
C LEU A 94 -3.64 -14.25 -10.68
N ASP A 95 -3.50 -15.49 -10.25
CA ASP A 95 -4.27 -16.07 -9.14
C ASP A 95 -3.92 -15.44 -7.78
N ASP A 96 -2.75 -14.80 -7.66
CA ASP A 96 -2.30 -14.16 -6.44
C ASP A 96 -2.79 -12.72 -6.28
N VAL A 97 -3.25 -12.08 -7.37
CA VAL A 97 -3.54 -10.63 -7.41
C VAL A 97 -4.55 -10.21 -6.34
N ALA A 98 -5.64 -10.96 -6.19
CA ALA A 98 -6.68 -10.64 -5.22
C ALA A 98 -6.17 -10.76 -3.76
N ASP A 99 -5.39 -11.81 -3.47
CA ASP A 99 -4.81 -12.04 -2.15
C ASP A 99 -3.72 -11.01 -1.82
N ILE A 100 -2.87 -10.67 -2.78
CA ILE A 100 -1.87 -9.61 -2.63
C ILE A 100 -2.56 -8.27 -2.35
N ALA A 101 -3.56 -7.91 -3.16
CA ALA A 101 -4.32 -6.68 -2.95
C ALA A 101 -4.97 -6.65 -1.56
N ALA A 102 -5.58 -7.74 -1.14
CA ALA A 102 -6.19 -7.83 0.19
C ALA A 102 -5.17 -7.69 1.33
N ARG A 103 -3.96 -8.24 1.20
CA ARG A 103 -2.87 -8.06 2.18
C ARG A 103 -2.39 -6.62 2.24
N VAL A 104 -2.12 -6.02 1.07
CA VAL A 104 -1.71 -4.61 0.98
C VAL A 104 -2.75 -3.70 1.60
N LEU A 105 -4.03 -3.86 1.25
CA LEU A 105 -5.09 -3.00 1.76
C LEU A 105 -5.32 -3.16 3.26
N ARG A 106 -5.22 -4.39 3.81
CA ARG A 106 -5.26 -4.60 5.26
C ARG A 106 -4.06 -3.95 5.96
N PHE A 107 -2.87 -4.04 5.37
CA PHE A 107 -1.68 -3.38 5.90
C PHE A 107 -1.87 -1.86 5.89
N VAL A 108 -2.29 -1.28 4.77
CA VAL A 108 -2.55 0.16 4.63
C VAL A 108 -3.66 0.63 5.59
N SER A 109 -4.71 -0.18 5.81
CA SER A 109 -5.80 0.17 6.73
C SER A 109 -5.39 0.26 8.20
N SER A 110 -4.20 -0.23 8.56
CA SER A 110 -3.62 -0.07 9.90
C SER A 110 -2.95 1.29 10.12
N TYR A 111 -2.78 2.08 9.07
CA TYR A 111 -2.22 3.43 9.13
C TYR A 111 -3.33 4.47 9.26
N PRO A 112 -3.05 5.62 9.91
CA PRO A 112 -3.96 6.75 9.88
C PRO A 112 -4.27 7.16 8.44
N MET A 113 -5.52 7.45 8.18
CA MET A 113 -5.93 8.03 6.89
C MET A 113 -5.89 9.55 7.00
N ASP A 114 -5.33 10.20 5.98
CA ASP A 114 -5.42 11.66 5.88
C ASP A 114 -6.89 12.07 5.79
N PRO A 115 -7.32 13.06 6.59
CA PRO A 115 -8.65 13.61 6.44
C PRO A 115 -8.78 14.18 5.03
N ARG A 116 -9.82 13.74 4.31
CA ARG A 116 -10.13 14.36 3.02
C ARG A 116 -10.57 15.79 3.25
N PRO A 117 -10.04 16.75 2.48
CA PRO A 117 -10.58 18.10 2.53
C PRO A 117 -12.08 18.05 2.18
N PRO A 118 -12.91 18.93 2.79
CA PRO A 118 -14.32 19.00 2.45
C PRO A 118 -14.47 19.28 0.95
N LEU A 119 -15.34 18.50 0.29
CA LEU A 119 -15.67 18.72 -1.11
C LEU A 119 -16.46 20.04 -1.24
N ASP A 120 -16.31 20.69 -2.38
CA ASP A 120 -17.25 21.76 -2.78
C ASP A 120 -18.69 21.23 -2.67
N PRO A 121 -19.62 22.01 -2.11
CA PRO A 121 -21.00 21.56 -1.92
C PRO A 121 -21.69 21.07 -3.20
N THR A 122 -21.36 21.64 -4.36
CA THR A 122 -21.89 21.24 -5.67
C THR A 122 -21.39 19.85 -6.06
N LEU A 123 -20.08 19.59 -5.85
CA LEU A 123 -19.48 18.28 -6.09
C LEU A 123 -20.01 17.24 -5.11
N ALA A 124 -20.19 17.61 -3.84
CA ALA A 124 -20.77 16.71 -2.83
C ALA A 124 -22.20 16.29 -3.22
N ALA A 125 -23.05 17.25 -3.65
CA ALA A 125 -24.40 16.96 -4.11
C ALA A 125 -24.41 16.09 -5.38
N THR A 126 -23.48 16.29 -6.29
CA THR A 126 -23.35 15.48 -7.51
C THR A 126 -22.91 14.05 -7.17
N ASN A 127 -21.92 13.89 -6.30
CA ASN A 127 -21.49 12.58 -5.84
C ASN A 127 -22.62 11.83 -5.11
N GLN A 128 -23.42 12.54 -4.29
CA GLN A 128 -24.55 11.90 -3.60
C GLN A 128 -25.57 11.38 -4.59
N ARG A 129 -25.98 12.18 -5.60
CA ARG A 129 -26.90 11.72 -6.64
C ARG A 129 -26.37 10.50 -7.40
N GLN A 130 -25.05 10.47 -7.67
CA GLN A 130 -24.41 9.32 -8.32
C GLN A 130 -24.46 8.08 -7.44
N HIS A 131 -24.14 8.21 -6.14
CA HIS A 131 -24.23 7.11 -5.17
C HIS A 131 -25.66 6.56 -5.08
N ASP A 132 -26.65 7.44 -4.96
CA ASP A 132 -28.06 7.05 -4.87
C ASP A 132 -28.52 6.31 -6.13
N ALA A 133 -28.14 6.80 -7.32
CA ALA A 133 -28.47 6.17 -8.59
C ALA A 133 -27.83 4.77 -8.74
N LEU A 134 -26.55 4.64 -8.39
CA LEU A 134 -25.86 3.34 -8.44
C LEU A 134 -26.44 2.34 -7.43
N LEU A 135 -26.75 2.81 -6.22
CA LEU A 135 -27.36 1.95 -5.20
C LEU A 135 -28.77 1.50 -5.61
N ALA A 136 -29.59 2.39 -6.22
CA ALA A 136 -30.88 2.05 -6.75
C ALA A 136 -30.75 0.99 -7.85
N ALA A 137 -29.88 1.21 -8.85
CA ALA A 137 -29.67 0.26 -9.94
C ALA A 137 -29.27 -1.14 -9.47
N VAL A 138 -28.34 -1.22 -8.50
CA VAL A 138 -27.93 -2.51 -7.91
C VAL A 138 -29.07 -3.12 -7.09
N SER A 139 -29.88 -2.30 -6.39
CA SER A 139 -30.97 -2.79 -5.56
C SER A 139 -32.12 -3.39 -6.40
N ASP A 140 -32.41 -2.80 -7.54
CA ASP A 140 -33.41 -3.29 -8.48
C ASP A 140 -33.00 -4.65 -9.09
N GLU A 141 -31.74 -4.82 -9.44
CA GLU A 141 -31.21 -6.05 -10.04
C GLU A 141 -30.99 -7.17 -9.00
N ALA A 142 -30.56 -6.83 -7.79
CA ALA A 142 -30.20 -7.77 -6.74
C ALA A 142 -31.06 -7.60 -5.46
N PRO A 143 -32.40 -7.73 -5.53
CA PRO A 143 -33.29 -7.48 -4.38
C PRO A 143 -33.06 -8.49 -3.21
N SER A 144 -32.52 -9.67 -3.50
CA SER A 144 -32.23 -10.70 -2.50
C SER A 144 -30.91 -10.50 -1.76
N TRP A 145 -30.11 -9.51 -2.16
CA TRP A 145 -28.86 -9.21 -1.50
C TRP A 145 -29.10 -8.39 -0.23
N SER A 146 -28.22 -8.54 0.76
CA SER A 146 -28.21 -7.67 1.94
C SER A 146 -27.87 -6.23 1.54
N GLU A 147 -28.25 -5.27 2.36
CA GLU A 147 -27.91 -3.86 2.16
C GLU A 147 -26.40 -3.65 2.00
N SER A 148 -25.58 -4.31 2.86
CA SER A 148 -24.13 -4.22 2.78
C SER A 148 -23.54 -4.76 1.48
N GLU A 149 -24.12 -5.84 0.92
CA GLU A 149 -23.69 -6.38 -0.38
C GLU A 149 -24.03 -5.42 -1.52
N ARG A 150 -25.22 -4.83 -1.50
CA ARG A 150 -25.65 -3.83 -2.50
C ARG A 150 -24.80 -2.55 -2.43
N VAL A 151 -24.57 -2.04 -1.24
CA VAL A 151 -23.71 -0.86 -1.03
C VAL A 151 -22.29 -1.14 -1.50
N LEU A 152 -21.73 -2.33 -1.23
CA LEU A 152 -20.40 -2.70 -1.69
C LEU A 152 -20.32 -2.74 -3.22
N ALA A 153 -21.28 -3.35 -3.90
CA ALA A 153 -21.30 -3.39 -5.35
C ALA A 153 -21.46 -1.99 -5.97
N ALA A 154 -22.36 -1.16 -5.45
CA ALA A 154 -22.54 0.22 -5.89
C ALA A 154 -21.25 1.05 -5.68
N ALA A 155 -20.56 0.88 -4.56
CA ALA A 155 -19.28 1.53 -4.29
C ALA A 155 -18.17 1.08 -5.26
N MET A 156 -18.18 -0.17 -5.72
CA MET A 156 -17.22 -0.63 -6.74
C MET A 156 -17.48 0.03 -8.10
N PHE A 157 -18.73 0.15 -8.53
CA PHE A 157 -19.08 0.92 -9.73
C PHE A 157 -18.63 2.39 -9.59
N ASP A 158 -18.91 3.03 -8.43
CA ASP A 158 -18.50 4.40 -8.18
C ASP A 158 -16.97 4.57 -8.26
N ALA A 159 -16.21 3.64 -7.68
CA ALA A 159 -14.75 3.68 -7.72
C ALA A 159 -14.19 3.54 -9.15
N LEU A 160 -14.81 2.73 -10.00
CA LEU A 160 -14.42 2.58 -11.40
C LEU A 160 -14.80 3.80 -12.25
N TRP A 161 -15.91 4.45 -11.93
CA TRP A 161 -16.44 5.63 -12.66
C TRP A 161 -15.70 6.93 -12.32
N LYS A 162 -14.86 6.96 -11.27
CA LYS A 162 -14.17 8.19 -10.85
C LYS A 162 -13.15 8.67 -11.88
N VAL A 163 -13.05 9.99 -12.01
CA VAL A 163 -12.06 10.65 -12.88
C VAL A 163 -10.64 10.23 -12.47
N GLU A 164 -10.38 10.06 -11.19
CA GLU A 164 -9.08 9.62 -10.66
C GLU A 164 -8.67 8.23 -11.19
N THR A 165 -9.65 7.33 -11.40
CA THR A 165 -9.39 6.01 -12.01
C THR A 165 -8.93 6.16 -13.46
N TYR A 166 -9.60 7.00 -14.24
CA TYR A 166 -9.21 7.32 -15.61
C TYR A 166 -7.83 8.01 -15.66
N GLU A 167 -7.63 9.05 -14.85
CA GLU A 167 -6.36 9.78 -14.78
C GLU A 167 -5.18 8.87 -14.44
N ARG A 168 -5.40 7.91 -13.53
CA ARG A 168 -4.38 6.93 -13.18
C ARG A 168 -3.99 6.03 -14.36
N LEU A 169 -4.98 5.55 -15.13
CA LEU A 169 -4.73 4.69 -16.28
C LEU A 169 -3.94 5.43 -17.37
N VAL A 170 -4.30 6.68 -17.64
CA VAL A 170 -3.60 7.51 -18.63
C VAL A 170 -2.22 7.95 -18.10
N GLY A 171 -2.13 8.42 -16.85
CA GLY A 171 -0.92 9.01 -16.28
C GLY A 171 0.12 8.00 -15.81
N GLU A 172 -0.28 6.92 -15.13
CA GLU A 172 0.66 5.95 -14.56
C GLU A 172 0.93 4.77 -15.52
N TRP A 173 -0.08 4.33 -16.29
CA TRP A 173 0.03 3.21 -17.23
C TRP A 173 0.28 3.64 -18.68
N ALA A 174 0.27 4.95 -18.93
CA ALA A 174 0.46 5.55 -20.26
C ALA A 174 -0.49 4.97 -21.33
N LEU A 175 -1.72 4.60 -20.93
CA LEU A 175 -2.76 4.19 -21.88
C LEU A 175 -3.28 5.41 -22.63
N ASP A 176 -3.65 5.23 -23.89
CA ASP A 176 -4.40 6.26 -24.57
C ASP A 176 -5.84 6.38 -23.99
N PRO A 177 -6.54 7.52 -24.23
CA PRO A 177 -7.86 7.75 -23.67
C PRO A 177 -8.89 6.64 -23.97
N GLU A 178 -8.91 6.12 -25.19
CA GLU A 178 -9.84 5.09 -25.60
C GLU A 178 -9.53 3.73 -24.95
N GLN A 179 -8.26 3.40 -24.80
CA GLN A 179 -7.82 2.21 -24.07
C GLN A 179 -8.22 2.28 -22.59
N ALA A 180 -8.04 3.46 -21.96
CA ALA A 180 -8.45 3.66 -20.57
C ALA A 180 -9.97 3.50 -20.38
N ILE A 181 -10.77 4.12 -21.27
CA ILE A 181 -12.23 3.99 -21.28
C ILE A 181 -12.64 2.53 -21.50
N SER A 182 -12.06 1.87 -22.49
CA SER A 182 -12.35 0.46 -22.79
C SER A 182 -12.01 -0.46 -21.60
N GLY A 183 -10.89 -0.22 -20.93
CA GLY A 183 -10.51 -0.99 -19.73
C GLY A 183 -11.48 -0.80 -18.58
N ILE A 184 -11.89 0.43 -18.30
CA ILE A 184 -12.86 0.75 -17.24
C ILE A 184 -14.21 0.10 -17.56
N THR A 185 -14.74 0.28 -18.76
CA THR A 185 -16.04 -0.26 -19.16
C THR A 185 -16.05 -1.77 -19.22
N TRP A 186 -14.94 -2.41 -19.59
CA TRP A 186 -14.77 -3.85 -19.51
C TRP A 186 -14.94 -4.38 -18.07
N VAL A 187 -14.25 -3.76 -17.09
CA VAL A 187 -14.35 -4.17 -15.68
C VAL A 187 -15.76 -3.90 -15.14
N ILE A 188 -16.39 -2.75 -15.50
CA ILE A 188 -17.78 -2.46 -15.15
C ILE A 188 -18.70 -3.58 -15.66
N GLY A 189 -18.55 -3.99 -16.92
CA GLY A 189 -19.34 -5.08 -17.51
C GLY A 189 -19.19 -6.41 -16.77
N LEU A 190 -17.96 -6.75 -16.30
CA LEU A 190 -17.74 -7.95 -15.49
C LEU A 190 -18.47 -7.88 -14.14
N VAL A 191 -18.51 -6.71 -13.51
CA VAL A 191 -19.24 -6.50 -12.25
C VAL A 191 -20.76 -6.55 -12.49
N GLU A 192 -21.27 -5.94 -13.56
CA GLU A 192 -22.68 -6.03 -13.95
C GLU A 192 -23.12 -7.49 -14.17
N GLU A 193 -22.33 -8.27 -14.89
CA GLU A 193 -22.60 -9.70 -15.11
C GLU A 193 -22.62 -10.46 -13.78
N ALA A 194 -21.67 -10.20 -12.90
CA ALA A 194 -21.63 -10.82 -11.58
C ALA A 194 -22.89 -10.49 -10.75
N VAL A 195 -23.37 -9.24 -10.80
CA VAL A 195 -24.61 -8.83 -10.12
C VAL A 195 -25.83 -9.56 -10.70
N ARG A 196 -25.98 -9.59 -12.04
CA ARG A 196 -27.11 -10.28 -12.72
C ARG A 196 -27.13 -11.78 -12.47
N GLU A 197 -25.97 -12.41 -12.37
CA GLU A 197 -25.83 -13.84 -12.05
C GLU A 197 -25.96 -14.13 -10.54
N GLY A 198 -26.18 -13.12 -9.72
CA GLY A 198 -26.29 -13.29 -8.27
C GLY A 198 -24.98 -13.67 -7.58
N ARG A 199 -23.84 -13.47 -8.24
CA ARG A 199 -22.50 -13.68 -7.65
C ARG A 199 -22.19 -12.57 -6.65
N ARG A 200 -22.36 -12.87 -5.39
CA ARG A 200 -22.22 -11.91 -4.28
C ARG A 200 -20.77 -11.55 -3.99
N PRO A 201 -20.51 -10.31 -3.57
CA PRO A 201 -19.21 -9.98 -2.99
C PRO A 201 -18.95 -10.84 -1.75
N ALA A 202 -17.79 -11.46 -1.65
CA ALA A 202 -17.41 -12.25 -0.47
C ALA A 202 -17.23 -11.33 0.75
N THR A 203 -18.30 -11.08 1.49
CA THR A 203 -18.22 -10.42 2.79
C THR A 203 -17.77 -11.45 3.83
N ARG A 204 -16.51 -11.38 4.30
CA ARG A 204 -16.12 -12.13 5.50
C ARG A 204 -17.00 -11.63 6.66
N ARG A 205 -17.93 -12.48 7.15
CA ARG A 205 -18.53 -12.28 8.47
C ARG A 205 -17.38 -12.11 9.47
N ARG A 206 -17.35 -11.01 10.19
CA ARG A 206 -16.64 -10.97 11.46
C ARG A 206 -17.34 -12.02 12.32
N ASP A 207 -16.72 -13.18 12.52
CA ASP A 207 -17.08 -14.03 13.65
C ASP A 207 -16.79 -13.21 14.91
N THR A 208 -17.84 -12.54 15.40
CA THR A 208 -17.88 -12.06 16.79
C THR A 208 -18.03 -13.30 17.64
N GLY A 209 -16.94 -14.05 17.81
CA GLY A 209 -16.82 -15.05 18.85
C GLY A 209 -16.90 -14.31 20.20
N HIS A 210 -18.07 -14.32 20.77
CA HIS A 210 -18.28 -14.12 22.18
C HIS A 210 -18.10 -15.51 22.82
N ASP A 211 -17.03 -15.68 23.54
CA ASP A 211 -16.91 -16.53 24.74
C ASP A 211 -16.07 -15.78 25.75
#